data_569d8531c32434f8a021fffa774f3b21
#
_entry.id   569d8531c32434f8a021fffa774f3b21
#
_cell.length_a   1.000
_cell.length_b   1.000
_cell.length_c   1.000
_cell.angle_alpha   90.00
_cell.angle_beta   90.00
_cell.angle_gamma   90.00
#
_symmetry.space_group_name_H-M   'P 1'
#
loop_
_entity.id
_entity.type
_entity.pdbx_description
1 polymer ?
#
loop_
_entity_poly.entity_id
_entity_poly.type
_entity_poly.pdbx_seq_one_letter_code
_entity_poly.pdbx_strand_id
1 'polypeptide(L)'
;MSMPTPTASGTWFAYDNKIYLLGGRTADGKYSKEYWQYTPSTDQWQSLGEMPIKARVSASACIVGDCAYIGLGYSGPIHRDNTYLRDFWELNLITNEWTRLADFPANTTVKNCLFATNDHIYATYGFYRQFTQDIYQYSIPDNEWKKLDIEVSRQIPRAMDVVGATCQGRHFLGTGFNHGSLRFWAEWIPEKQQLVRCKDILGTGRNAAACCATDGYVYLAGGRHYGDTLTTGFFYSSIQRYDPSTNQWEYIGNMPYEAENMVAIGIKKQLFIGLGETRDGVIQDKWYKIEEQ
;
A
#
# COMPACT_ATOMS: atom_id res chain seq x y z
N MET A 1 15.03 15.62 1.24
CA MET A 1 15.11 14.54 2.25
C MET A 1 15.62 13.27 1.59
N SER A 2 16.50 12.51 2.24
CA SER A 2 17.07 11.27 1.69
C SER A 2 17.00 10.17 2.73
N MET A 3 16.57 8.98 2.32
CA MET A 3 16.55 7.80 3.17
C MET A 3 17.96 7.18 3.23
N PRO A 4 18.49 6.83 4.41
CA PRO A 4 19.85 6.28 4.54
C PRO A 4 20.04 4.94 3.82
N THR A 5 19.05 4.07 3.88
CA THR A 5 19.05 2.76 3.18
C THR A 5 17.79 2.67 2.31
N PRO A 6 17.81 3.18 1.07
CA PRO A 6 16.61 3.23 0.23
C PRO A 6 16.17 1.83 -0.19
N THR A 7 14.87 1.61 -0.15
CA THR A 7 14.23 0.36 -0.56
C THR A 7 13.05 0.61 -1.48
N ALA A 8 12.79 -0.33 -2.38
CA ALA A 8 11.57 -0.41 -3.16
C ALA A 8 10.61 -1.44 -2.55
N SER A 9 9.32 -1.24 -2.72
CA SER A 9 8.27 -2.16 -2.23
C SER A 9 8.32 -2.41 -0.71
N GLY A 10 8.79 -1.45 0.07
CA GLY A 10 8.71 -1.47 1.53
C GLY A 10 7.27 -1.30 2.01
N THR A 11 7.06 -1.50 3.30
CA THR A 11 5.78 -1.31 3.98
C THR A 11 5.80 -0.02 4.78
N TRP A 12 4.76 0.78 4.67
CA TRP A 12 4.72 2.14 5.20
C TRP A 12 3.48 2.37 6.02
N PHE A 13 3.62 3.17 7.06
CA PHE A 13 2.48 3.75 7.78
C PHE A 13 2.91 5.03 8.50
N ALA A 14 1.94 5.84 8.90
CA ALA A 14 2.14 7.00 9.76
C ALA A 14 1.50 6.77 11.12
N TYR A 15 2.19 7.21 12.17
CA TYR A 15 1.67 7.21 13.53
C TYR A 15 2.32 8.36 14.30
N ASP A 16 1.54 9.10 15.10
CA ASP A 16 2.01 10.23 15.94
C ASP A 16 2.90 11.23 15.18
N ASN A 17 2.46 11.68 14.01
CA ASN A 17 3.18 12.59 13.11
C ASN A 17 4.58 12.10 12.68
N LYS A 18 4.86 10.82 12.76
CA LYS A 18 6.06 10.15 12.27
C LYS A 18 5.71 9.17 11.18
N ILE A 19 6.68 8.84 10.34
CA ILE A 19 6.54 7.88 9.26
C ILE A 19 7.44 6.69 9.57
N TYR A 20 6.90 5.51 9.42
CA TYR A 20 7.59 4.25 9.64
C TYR A 20 7.75 3.50 8.32
N LEU A 21 8.95 2.96 8.11
CA LEU A 21 9.28 2.10 6.97
C LEU A 21 9.80 0.77 7.49
N LEU A 22 9.30 -0.31 6.90
CA LEU A 22 9.72 -1.67 7.21
C LEU A 22 10.03 -2.45 5.93
N GLY A 23 11.15 -3.17 5.93
CA GLY A 23 11.50 -4.09 4.87
C GLY A 23 11.75 -3.44 3.52
N GLY A 24 11.31 -4.10 2.46
CA GLY A 24 11.55 -3.68 1.10
C GLY A 24 12.76 -4.39 0.45
N ARG A 25 13.02 -4.07 -0.80
CA ARG A 25 14.15 -4.58 -1.58
C ARG A 25 15.19 -3.49 -1.77
N THR A 26 16.41 -3.76 -1.34
CA THR A 26 17.57 -2.88 -1.48
C THR A 26 18.12 -2.88 -2.91
N ALA A 27 19.00 -1.93 -3.22
CA ALA A 27 19.61 -1.77 -4.55
C ALA A 27 20.44 -3.00 -4.98
N ASP A 28 21.02 -3.76 -4.03
CA ASP A 28 21.73 -5.03 -4.29
C ASP A 28 20.78 -6.24 -4.42
N GLY A 29 19.47 -6.00 -4.43
CA GLY A 29 18.43 -7.01 -4.65
C GLY A 29 18.05 -7.84 -3.43
N LYS A 30 18.60 -7.55 -2.25
CA LYS A 30 18.26 -8.26 -1.02
C LYS A 30 16.95 -7.76 -0.41
N TYR A 31 16.29 -8.63 0.32
CA TYR A 31 15.12 -8.25 1.11
C TYR A 31 15.56 -7.81 2.49
N SER A 32 15.16 -6.60 2.86
CA SER A 32 15.55 -5.96 4.11
C SER A 32 14.69 -6.43 5.28
N LYS A 33 15.30 -6.44 6.45
CA LYS A 33 14.61 -6.50 7.75
C LYS A 33 14.65 -5.17 8.49
N GLU A 34 15.28 -4.16 7.90
CA GLU A 34 15.44 -2.86 8.54
C GLU A 34 14.08 -2.23 8.85
N TYR A 35 14.03 -1.58 9.98
CA TYR A 35 12.89 -0.84 10.50
C TYR A 35 13.33 0.58 10.82
N TRP A 36 12.72 1.54 10.16
CA TRP A 36 13.09 2.94 10.20
C TRP A 36 11.93 3.83 10.63
N GLN A 37 12.25 4.92 11.34
CA GLN A 37 11.34 5.99 11.65
C GLN A 37 11.86 7.30 11.06
N TYR A 38 10.99 8.05 10.41
CA TYR A 38 11.25 9.40 9.94
C TYR A 38 10.42 10.41 10.73
N THR A 39 11.07 11.50 11.19
CA THR A 39 10.42 12.59 11.91
C THR A 39 10.37 13.83 11.01
N PRO A 40 9.20 14.17 10.44
CA PRO A 40 9.06 15.29 9.50
C PRO A 40 9.46 16.66 10.06
N SER A 41 9.24 16.90 11.36
CA SER A 41 9.54 18.19 12.00
C SER A 41 11.04 18.50 12.11
N THR A 42 11.89 17.47 12.11
CA THR A 42 13.35 17.59 12.22
C THR A 42 14.08 17.16 10.96
N ASP A 43 13.36 16.63 9.95
CA ASP A 43 13.91 16.02 8.73
C ASP A 43 14.96 14.93 9.03
N GLN A 44 14.69 14.07 10.03
CA GLN A 44 15.63 13.05 10.46
C GLN A 44 15.08 11.64 10.37
N TRP A 45 15.94 10.73 9.94
CA TRP A 45 15.75 9.29 9.98
C TRP A 45 16.43 8.70 11.22
N GLN A 46 15.72 7.79 11.87
CA GLN A 46 16.22 6.97 12.96
C GLN A 46 16.04 5.50 12.62
N SER A 47 17.13 4.72 12.69
CA SER A 47 17.02 3.26 12.65
C SER A 47 16.42 2.77 13.96
N LEU A 48 15.42 1.93 13.88
CA LEU A 48 14.82 1.21 15.00
C LEU A 48 15.34 -0.24 15.11
N GLY A 49 16.36 -0.58 14.29
CA GLY A 49 16.94 -1.91 14.23
C GLY A 49 16.31 -2.80 13.16
N GLU A 50 16.24 -4.08 13.44
CA GLU A 50 15.63 -5.07 12.54
C GLU A 50 14.28 -5.57 13.07
N MET A 51 13.36 -5.80 12.19
CA MET A 51 12.13 -6.51 12.51
C MET A 51 12.45 -7.93 13.00
N PRO A 52 11.78 -8.45 14.04
CA PRO A 52 11.95 -9.82 14.50
C PRO A 52 11.33 -10.85 13.55
N ILE A 53 10.65 -10.38 12.51
CA ILE A 53 9.95 -11.16 11.51
C ILE A 53 10.79 -11.36 10.24
N LYS A 54 10.34 -12.25 9.34
CA LYS A 54 11.05 -12.56 8.11
C LYS A 54 11.15 -11.33 7.18
N ALA A 55 12.33 -11.11 6.59
CA ALA A 55 12.54 -10.08 5.56
C ALA A 55 11.53 -10.23 4.43
N ARG A 56 10.93 -9.12 4.00
CA ARG A 56 9.81 -9.14 3.06
C ARG A 56 9.68 -7.88 2.23
N VAL A 57 8.99 -8.03 1.11
CA VAL A 57 8.55 -6.95 0.24
C VAL A 57 7.04 -7.02 0.04
N SER A 58 6.44 -5.89 -0.32
CA SER A 58 5.00 -5.78 -0.61
C SER A 58 4.10 -6.34 0.49
N ALA A 59 4.53 -6.23 1.74
CA ALA A 59 3.65 -6.44 2.87
C ALA A 59 2.71 -5.24 3.01
N SER A 60 1.62 -5.43 3.71
CA SER A 60 0.64 -4.39 3.97
C SER A 60 0.61 -4.06 5.46
N ALA A 61 0.25 -2.82 5.78
CA ALA A 61 0.07 -2.37 7.16
C ALA A 61 -1.16 -1.47 7.28
N CYS A 62 -1.77 -1.50 8.47
CA CYS A 62 -2.77 -0.52 8.90
C CYS A 62 -2.61 -0.24 10.38
N ILE A 63 -3.21 0.85 10.86
CA ILE A 63 -3.11 1.30 12.26
C ILE A 63 -4.48 1.23 12.91
N VAL A 64 -4.51 0.68 14.14
CA VAL A 64 -5.68 0.74 15.03
C VAL A 64 -5.18 1.12 16.42
N GLY A 65 -5.62 2.25 16.94
CA GLY A 65 -5.10 2.80 18.19
C GLY A 65 -3.59 3.00 18.14
N ASP A 66 -2.89 2.44 19.11
CA ASP A 66 -1.42 2.52 19.24
C ASP A 66 -0.71 1.30 18.60
N CYS A 67 -1.41 0.50 17.81
CA CYS A 67 -0.87 -0.70 17.20
C CYS A 67 -0.83 -0.62 15.68
N ALA A 68 0.29 -1.05 15.08
CA ALA A 68 0.40 -1.33 13.66
C ALA A 68 0.19 -2.83 13.41
N TYR A 69 -0.73 -3.15 12.52
CA TYR A 69 -1.01 -4.52 12.07
C TYR A 69 -0.32 -4.73 10.73
N ILE A 70 0.61 -5.69 10.68
CA ILE A 70 1.55 -5.85 9.57
C ILE A 70 1.59 -7.30 9.14
N GLY A 71 1.56 -7.55 7.84
CA GLY A 71 1.70 -8.94 7.37
C GLY A 71 1.70 -9.10 5.88
N LEU A 72 1.62 -10.38 5.49
CA LEU A 72 1.57 -10.76 4.09
C LEU A 72 2.86 -10.40 3.32
N GLY A 73 2.75 -10.22 2.01
CA GLY A 73 3.92 -9.98 1.16
C GLY A 73 4.68 -11.25 0.82
N TYR A 74 5.92 -11.10 0.38
CA TYR A 74 6.74 -12.24 -0.02
C TYR A 74 8.22 -12.03 0.32
N SER A 75 8.96 -13.16 0.43
CA SER A 75 10.35 -13.19 0.89
C SER A 75 11.28 -13.89 -0.11
N GLY A 76 10.94 -13.92 -1.38
CA GLY A 76 11.70 -14.57 -2.45
C GLY A 76 10.97 -14.45 -3.79
N PRO A 77 11.40 -15.15 -4.84
CA PRO A 77 10.77 -15.07 -6.16
C PRO A 77 9.27 -15.42 -6.10
N ILE A 78 8.43 -14.60 -6.67
CA ILE A 78 6.95 -14.74 -6.66
C ILE A 78 6.43 -16.01 -7.38
N HIS A 79 7.31 -16.75 -8.07
CA HIS A 79 6.96 -18.01 -8.73
C HIS A 79 7.08 -19.25 -7.82
N ARG A 80 7.54 -19.06 -6.58
CA ARG A 80 7.72 -20.14 -5.60
C ARG A 80 6.72 -20.02 -4.47
N ASP A 81 5.89 -21.04 -4.29
CA ASP A 81 4.82 -21.05 -3.28
C ASP A 81 5.31 -20.79 -1.85
N ASN A 82 6.53 -21.25 -1.51
CA ASN A 82 7.10 -21.07 -0.18
C ASN A 82 7.67 -19.67 0.10
N THR A 83 7.59 -18.76 -0.86
CA THR A 83 8.03 -17.37 -0.69
C THR A 83 6.90 -16.43 -0.27
N TYR A 84 5.66 -16.83 -0.50
CA TYR A 84 4.50 -16.07 -0.04
C TYR A 84 4.36 -16.19 1.47
N LEU A 85 4.14 -15.05 2.13
CA LEU A 85 4.04 -14.98 3.58
C LEU A 85 2.56 -14.82 3.97
N ARG A 86 2.17 -15.56 5.01
CA ARG A 86 0.81 -15.54 5.54
C ARG A 86 0.77 -15.05 6.97
N ASP A 87 1.95 -14.89 7.58
CA ASP A 87 2.08 -14.43 8.95
C ASP A 87 1.54 -13.00 9.10
N PHE A 88 0.86 -12.79 10.21
CA PHE A 88 0.27 -11.51 10.58
C PHE A 88 0.74 -11.13 11.98
N TRP A 89 1.04 -9.85 12.17
CA TRP A 89 1.71 -9.36 13.37
C TRP A 89 1.11 -8.04 13.83
N GLU A 90 1.08 -7.87 15.13
CA GLU A 90 0.82 -6.61 15.81
C GLU A 90 2.14 -6.04 16.33
N LEU A 91 2.40 -4.77 16.02
CA LEU A 91 3.48 -3.97 16.62
C LEU A 91 2.85 -2.90 17.49
N ASN A 92 3.04 -2.99 18.81
CA ASN A 92 2.69 -1.91 19.71
C ASN A 92 3.71 -0.77 19.54
N LEU A 93 3.26 0.40 19.10
CA LEU A 93 4.10 1.54 18.74
C LEU A 93 4.57 2.34 19.97
N ILE A 94 4.02 2.06 21.15
CA ILE A 94 4.46 2.66 22.43
C ILE A 94 5.57 1.82 23.05
N THR A 95 5.37 0.48 23.14
CA THR A 95 6.33 -0.44 23.80
C THR A 95 7.34 -1.03 22.84
N ASN A 96 7.13 -0.92 21.52
CA ASN A 96 7.89 -1.55 20.45
C ASN A 96 7.89 -3.09 20.53
N GLU A 97 6.86 -3.67 21.11
CA GLU A 97 6.68 -5.11 21.21
C GLU A 97 5.94 -5.67 20.00
N TRP A 98 6.40 -6.84 19.51
CA TRP A 98 5.82 -7.55 18.39
C TRP A 98 5.09 -8.79 18.87
N THR A 99 3.81 -8.90 18.53
CA THR A 99 2.97 -10.06 18.85
C THR A 99 2.56 -10.77 17.57
N ARG A 100 2.78 -12.07 17.49
CA ARG A 100 2.28 -12.87 16.36
C ARG A 100 0.78 -13.12 16.54
N LEU A 101 0.05 -12.89 15.46
CA LEU A 101 -1.39 -13.09 15.35
C LEU A 101 -1.70 -14.32 14.50
N ALA A 102 -3.00 -14.63 14.33
CA ALA A 102 -3.46 -15.69 13.46
C ALA A 102 -3.01 -15.48 12.01
N ASP A 103 -2.47 -16.53 11.39
CA ASP A 103 -2.01 -16.47 10.01
C ASP A 103 -3.18 -16.24 9.04
N PHE A 104 -2.94 -15.45 8.00
CA PHE A 104 -3.91 -15.23 6.94
C PHE A 104 -4.32 -16.56 6.28
N PRO A 105 -5.63 -16.84 6.13
CA PRO A 105 -6.12 -18.17 5.75
C PRO A 105 -5.91 -18.56 4.28
N ALA A 106 -5.63 -17.59 3.40
CA ALA A 106 -5.46 -17.82 1.97
C ALA A 106 -4.00 -17.60 1.51
N ASN A 107 -3.69 -18.11 0.32
CA ASN A 107 -2.37 -17.95 -0.30
C ASN A 107 -2.30 -16.72 -1.23
N THR A 108 -3.16 -15.72 -1.03
CA THR A 108 -3.17 -14.50 -1.82
C THR A 108 -2.38 -13.43 -1.10
N THR A 109 -1.24 -13.01 -1.64
CA THR A 109 -0.34 -12.21 -0.80
C THR A 109 0.46 -11.15 -1.52
N VAL A 110 0.30 -10.99 -2.81
CA VAL A 110 1.00 -9.92 -3.52
C VAL A 110 0.17 -8.64 -3.49
N LYS A 111 0.65 -7.67 -2.72
CA LYS A 111 0.12 -6.31 -2.64
C LYS A 111 -1.41 -6.28 -2.40
N ASN A 112 -1.79 -6.71 -1.23
CA ASN A 112 -3.13 -6.54 -0.70
C ASN A 112 -3.31 -5.10 -0.18
N CYS A 113 -4.54 -4.58 -0.24
CA CYS A 113 -4.92 -3.42 0.55
C CYS A 113 -5.41 -3.88 1.92
N LEU A 114 -4.92 -3.24 2.98
CA LEU A 114 -5.48 -3.36 4.31
C LEU A 114 -6.25 -2.09 4.69
N PHE A 115 -7.43 -2.28 5.21
CA PHE A 115 -8.24 -1.23 5.83
C PHE A 115 -8.60 -1.64 7.24
N ALA A 116 -8.73 -0.68 8.14
CA ALA A 116 -9.07 -0.94 9.52
C ALA A 116 -10.29 -0.13 9.98
N THR A 117 -11.12 -0.76 10.79
CA THR A 117 -12.06 -0.11 11.72
C THR A 117 -11.54 -0.32 13.14
N ASN A 118 -12.29 0.08 14.16
CA ASN A 118 -11.82 -0.07 15.55
C ASN A 118 -11.59 -1.53 15.96
N ASP A 119 -12.41 -2.47 15.45
CA ASP A 119 -12.41 -3.86 15.90
C ASP A 119 -12.02 -4.87 14.80
N HIS A 120 -11.91 -4.39 13.56
CA HIS A 120 -11.67 -5.27 12.41
C HIS A 120 -10.65 -4.72 11.43
N ILE A 121 -9.91 -5.63 10.81
CA ILE A 121 -9.05 -5.33 9.68
C ILE A 121 -9.55 -6.09 8.45
N TYR A 122 -9.57 -5.41 7.31
CA TYR A 122 -10.01 -5.98 6.03
C TYR A 122 -8.83 -6.09 5.09
N ALA A 123 -8.53 -7.33 4.67
CA ALA A 123 -7.55 -7.61 3.62
C ALA A 123 -8.29 -7.91 2.32
N THR A 124 -7.97 -7.19 1.27
CA THR A 124 -8.68 -7.30 0.00
C THR A 124 -7.73 -7.36 -1.18
N TYR A 125 -8.15 -8.06 -2.23
CA TYR A 125 -7.39 -8.27 -3.45
C TYR A 125 -6.12 -9.12 -3.26
N GLY A 126 -5.29 -9.17 -4.26
CA GLY A 126 -4.03 -9.90 -4.27
C GLY A 126 -3.91 -10.94 -5.38
N PHE A 127 -2.79 -11.65 -5.37
CA PHE A 127 -2.49 -12.65 -6.39
C PHE A 127 -1.83 -13.89 -5.79
N TYR A 128 -2.38 -15.05 -6.13
CA TYR A 128 -1.74 -16.35 -6.03
C TYR A 128 -2.24 -17.25 -7.16
N ARG A 129 -1.46 -17.37 -8.23
CA ARG A 129 -1.82 -18.10 -9.47
C ARG A 129 -3.04 -17.55 -10.22
N GLN A 130 -3.85 -16.73 -9.56
CA GLN A 130 -5.00 -16.05 -10.15
C GLN A 130 -5.23 -14.69 -9.48
N PHE A 131 -5.84 -13.77 -10.21
CA PHE A 131 -6.29 -12.51 -9.65
C PHE A 131 -7.54 -12.73 -8.80
N THR A 132 -7.63 -12.05 -7.67
CA THR A 132 -8.80 -12.13 -6.77
C THR A 132 -9.36 -10.74 -6.48
N GLN A 133 -10.58 -10.72 -5.96
CA GLN A 133 -11.26 -9.57 -5.37
C GLN A 133 -11.87 -9.97 -4.02
N ASP A 134 -11.42 -11.11 -3.48
CA ASP A 134 -11.89 -11.61 -2.20
C ASP A 134 -11.58 -10.61 -1.09
N ILE A 135 -12.48 -10.51 -0.11
CA ILE A 135 -12.29 -9.73 1.09
C ILE A 135 -12.29 -10.67 2.30
N TYR A 136 -11.26 -10.53 3.11
CA TYR A 136 -11.13 -11.21 4.38
C TYR A 136 -11.21 -10.20 5.51
N GLN A 137 -11.94 -10.53 6.54
CA GLN A 137 -12.07 -9.77 7.76
C GLN A 137 -11.28 -10.46 8.88
N TYR A 138 -10.43 -9.71 9.54
CA TYR A 138 -9.79 -10.12 10.79
C TYR A 138 -10.48 -9.44 11.97
N SER A 139 -10.93 -10.24 12.93
CA SER A 139 -11.46 -9.76 14.21
C SER A 139 -10.27 -9.55 15.18
N ILE A 140 -10.06 -8.31 15.61
CA ILE A 140 -8.97 -7.99 16.54
C ILE A 140 -9.20 -8.67 17.90
N PRO A 141 -10.41 -8.59 18.52
CA PRO A 141 -10.63 -9.20 19.83
C PRO A 141 -10.58 -10.75 19.81
N ASP A 142 -10.96 -11.38 18.70
CA ASP A 142 -11.02 -12.83 18.60
C ASP A 142 -9.74 -13.45 18.04
N ASN A 143 -8.84 -12.64 17.45
CA ASN A 143 -7.64 -13.07 16.73
C ASN A 143 -7.96 -14.11 15.64
N GLU A 144 -8.98 -13.85 14.84
CA GLU A 144 -9.47 -14.79 13.81
C GLU A 144 -9.75 -14.11 12.48
N TRP A 145 -9.45 -14.82 11.38
CA TRP A 145 -9.77 -14.43 10.02
C TRP A 145 -11.03 -15.10 9.51
N LYS A 146 -11.84 -14.36 8.79
CA LYS A 146 -13.03 -14.85 8.09
C LYS A 146 -13.04 -14.32 6.66
N LYS A 147 -13.25 -15.22 5.68
CA LYS A 147 -13.59 -14.79 4.32
C LYS A 147 -15.03 -14.28 4.31
N LEU A 148 -15.25 -13.08 3.75
CA LEU A 148 -16.59 -12.54 3.58
C LEU A 148 -17.21 -13.09 2.29
N ASP A 149 -18.48 -13.48 2.38
CA ASP A 149 -19.27 -13.88 1.23
C ASP A 149 -20.01 -12.66 0.67
N ILE A 150 -19.35 -11.95 -0.23
CA ILE A 150 -19.86 -10.70 -0.82
C ILE A 150 -20.09 -10.86 -2.32
N GLU A 151 -21.16 -10.27 -2.80
CA GLU A 151 -21.40 -10.12 -4.22
C GLU A 151 -20.70 -8.86 -4.74
N VAL A 152 -19.69 -9.05 -5.60
CA VAL A 152 -18.96 -7.93 -6.22
C VAL A 152 -19.49 -7.69 -7.64
N SER A 153 -19.85 -6.44 -7.92
CA SER A 153 -20.28 -6.01 -9.25
C SER A 153 -19.25 -6.39 -10.32
N ARG A 154 -19.73 -6.85 -11.50
CA ARG A 154 -18.89 -7.15 -12.65
C ARG A 154 -18.10 -5.95 -13.17
N GLN A 155 -18.47 -4.74 -12.79
CA GLN A 155 -17.75 -3.51 -13.12
C GLN A 155 -16.50 -3.29 -12.27
N ILE A 156 -16.32 -4.06 -11.20
CA ILE A 156 -15.15 -4.02 -10.33
C ILE A 156 -14.31 -5.27 -10.65
N PRO A 157 -13.14 -5.11 -11.27
CA PRO A 157 -12.35 -6.25 -11.74
C PRO A 157 -11.63 -6.96 -10.60
N ARG A 158 -11.28 -8.22 -10.80
CA ARG A 158 -10.24 -8.89 -10.01
C ARG A 158 -8.89 -8.28 -10.37
N ALA A 159 -7.99 -8.17 -9.43
CA ALA A 159 -6.68 -7.56 -9.68
C ALA A 159 -5.61 -7.94 -8.65
N MET A 160 -4.36 -7.69 -8.97
CA MET A 160 -3.25 -7.52 -8.04
C MET A 160 -2.72 -6.09 -8.10
N ASP A 161 -1.81 -5.70 -7.20
CA ASP A 161 -1.26 -4.35 -7.14
C ASP A 161 -2.32 -3.24 -6.97
N VAL A 162 -3.44 -3.59 -6.38
CA VAL A 162 -4.47 -2.63 -6.00
C VAL A 162 -3.94 -1.80 -4.85
N VAL A 163 -4.10 -0.50 -4.95
CA VAL A 163 -3.73 0.43 -3.88
C VAL A 163 -4.97 1.05 -3.25
N GLY A 164 -4.85 1.51 -2.03
CA GLY A 164 -5.98 2.13 -1.34
C GLY A 164 -5.56 2.95 -0.14
N ALA A 165 -6.50 3.75 0.35
CA ALA A 165 -6.34 4.58 1.53
C ALA A 165 -7.69 4.83 2.22
N THR A 166 -7.62 5.11 3.51
CA THR A 166 -8.78 5.55 4.30
C THR A 166 -8.76 7.06 4.40
N CYS A 167 -9.83 7.71 3.94
CA CYS A 167 -10.02 9.14 4.00
C CYS A 167 -11.35 9.45 4.70
N GLN A 168 -11.32 10.22 5.78
CA GLN A 168 -12.51 10.59 6.56
C GLN A 168 -13.36 9.38 6.99
N GLY A 169 -12.73 8.28 7.40
CA GLY A 169 -13.39 7.03 7.79
C GLY A 169 -13.95 6.21 6.63
N ARG A 170 -13.77 6.63 5.37
CA ARG A 170 -14.16 5.92 4.16
C ARG A 170 -12.97 5.23 3.52
N HIS A 171 -13.15 4.01 3.03
CA HIS A 171 -12.07 3.17 2.51
C HIS A 171 -12.12 3.10 0.99
N PHE A 172 -11.12 3.65 0.33
CA PHE A 172 -11.04 3.70 -1.14
C PHE A 172 -9.91 2.81 -1.65
N LEU A 173 -10.15 2.16 -2.80
CA LEU A 173 -9.17 1.28 -3.44
C LEU A 173 -9.36 1.23 -4.95
N GLY A 174 -8.29 0.90 -5.65
CA GLY A 174 -8.39 0.75 -7.09
C GLY A 174 -7.05 0.66 -7.79
N THR A 175 -7.08 0.90 -9.10
CA THR A 175 -5.95 0.69 -10.00
C THR A 175 -5.51 -0.79 -10.04
N GLY A 176 -4.23 -1.06 -10.25
CA GLY A 176 -3.71 -2.43 -10.23
C GLY A 176 -3.60 -3.06 -11.61
N PHE A 177 -3.42 -4.38 -11.62
CA PHE A 177 -3.13 -5.15 -12.82
C PHE A 177 -4.00 -6.42 -12.92
N ASN A 178 -4.56 -6.63 -14.13
CA ASN A 178 -5.20 -7.87 -14.56
C ASN A 178 -5.11 -7.96 -16.10
N HIS A 179 -4.10 -8.64 -16.63
CA HIS A 179 -3.77 -8.67 -18.07
C HIS A 179 -3.57 -7.29 -18.72
N GLY A 180 -3.52 -6.24 -17.92
CA GLY A 180 -3.32 -4.84 -18.29
C GLY A 180 -3.47 -3.96 -17.07
N SER A 181 -2.94 -2.73 -17.14
CA SER A 181 -3.04 -1.77 -16.05
C SER A 181 -4.46 -1.20 -15.96
N LEU A 182 -5.03 -1.17 -14.77
CA LEU A 182 -6.44 -0.87 -14.53
C LEU A 182 -6.66 0.60 -14.10
N ARG A 183 -7.85 1.10 -14.40
CA ARG A 183 -8.30 2.46 -14.07
C ARG A 183 -9.33 2.53 -12.96
N PHE A 184 -9.90 1.38 -12.57
CA PHE A 184 -11.03 1.37 -11.64
C PHE A 184 -10.70 2.01 -10.30
N TRP A 185 -11.71 2.61 -9.70
CA TRP A 185 -11.71 3.10 -8.33
C TRP A 185 -13.01 2.70 -7.65
N ALA A 186 -12.95 2.33 -6.39
CA ALA A 186 -14.10 1.85 -5.65
C ALA A 186 -13.99 2.22 -4.17
N GLU A 187 -15.10 2.24 -3.47
CA GLU A 187 -15.20 2.38 -2.03
C GLU A 187 -15.60 1.04 -1.42
N TRP A 188 -14.87 0.59 -0.39
CA TRP A 188 -15.29 -0.49 0.48
C TRP A 188 -16.10 0.08 1.65
N ILE A 189 -17.32 -0.39 1.82
CA ILE A 189 -18.24 0.00 2.90
C ILE A 189 -18.45 -1.21 3.83
N PRO A 190 -17.69 -1.29 4.96
CA PRO A 190 -17.70 -2.45 5.85
C PRO A 190 -19.09 -2.80 6.40
N GLU A 191 -19.88 -1.82 6.81
CA GLU A 191 -21.19 -2.00 7.43
C GLU A 191 -22.21 -2.61 6.46
N LYS A 192 -22.02 -2.40 5.16
CA LYS A 192 -22.86 -2.94 4.09
C LYS A 192 -22.24 -4.18 3.44
N GLN A 193 -20.98 -4.49 3.74
CA GLN A 193 -20.17 -5.49 3.06
C GLN A 193 -20.21 -5.33 1.53
N GLN A 194 -20.03 -4.10 1.05
CA GLN A 194 -20.14 -3.77 -0.37
C GLN A 194 -18.93 -3.01 -0.90
N LEU A 195 -18.55 -3.36 -2.13
CA LEU A 195 -17.68 -2.54 -2.96
C LEU A 195 -18.55 -1.71 -3.92
N VAL A 196 -18.45 -0.40 -3.82
CA VAL A 196 -19.21 0.54 -4.65
C VAL A 196 -18.27 1.21 -5.65
N ARG A 197 -18.62 1.12 -6.94
CA ARG A 197 -17.83 1.75 -8.00
C ARG A 197 -17.84 3.27 -7.85
N CYS A 198 -16.65 3.87 -7.87
CA CYS A 198 -16.42 5.30 -7.93
C CYS A 198 -15.96 5.71 -9.34
N LYS A 199 -15.72 7.00 -9.55
CA LYS A 199 -15.17 7.50 -10.81
C LYS A 199 -13.73 7.02 -11.01
N ASP A 200 -13.46 6.52 -12.20
CA ASP A 200 -12.13 6.04 -12.59
C ASP A 200 -11.07 7.14 -12.50
N ILE A 201 -9.82 6.74 -12.23
CA ILE A 201 -8.67 7.63 -12.28
C ILE A 201 -8.52 8.28 -13.66
N LEU A 202 -7.84 9.42 -13.72
CA LEU A 202 -7.59 10.13 -14.96
C LEU A 202 -6.52 9.43 -15.81
N GLY A 203 -6.63 9.59 -17.12
CA GLY A 203 -5.69 9.04 -18.09
C GLY A 203 -5.82 7.54 -18.28
N THR A 204 -4.70 6.86 -18.49
CA THR A 204 -4.63 5.41 -18.66
C THR A 204 -4.49 4.69 -17.31
N GLY A 205 -4.76 3.39 -17.30
CA GLY A 205 -4.61 2.56 -16.11
C GLY A 205 -3.17 2.49 -15.61
N ARG A 206 -3.01 2.25 -14.32
CA ARG A 206 -1.69 2.07 -13.70
C ARG A 206 -1.71 0.98 -12.64
N ASN A 207 -0.56 0.38 -12.41
CA ASN A 207 -0.29 -0.53 -11.31
C ASN A 207 1.01 -0.13 -10.61
N ALA A 208 1.29 -0.73 -9.46
CA ALA A 208 2.44 -0.40 -8.63
C ALA A 208 2.54 1.10 -8.30
N ALA A 209 1.41 1.79 -8.23
CA ALA A 209 1.32 3.18 -7.79
C ALA A 209 1.46 3.28 -6.27
N ALA A 210 1.73 4.48 -5.78
CA ALA A 210 1.62 4.82 -4.36
C ALA A 210 0.27 5.47 -4.08
N CYS A 211 -0.32 5.17 -2.93
CA CYS A 211 -1.59 5.74 -2.52
C CYS A 211 -1.58 6.08 -1.03
N CYS A 212 -2.14 7.23 -0.69
CA CYS A 212 -2.36 7.63 0.69
C CYS A 212 -3.56 8.59 0.78
N ALA A 213 -3.93 8.96 2.00
CA ALA A 213 -4.89 10.00 2.25
C ALA A 213 -4.33 11.05 3.20
N THR A 214 -4.83 12.28 3.06
CA THR A 214 -4.73 13.35 4.03
C THR A 214 -6.10 13.56 4.70
N ASP A 215 -6.29 14.66 5.42
CA ASP A 215 -7.55 14.96 6.11
C ASP A 215 -8.76 15.09 5.16
N GLY A 216 -8.54 15.44 3.89
CA GLY A 216 -9.63 15.73 2.94
C GLY A 216 -9.65 14.89 1.66
N TYR A 217 -8.52 14.35 1.26
CA TYR A 217 -8.34 13.80 -0.08
C TYR A 217 -7.58 12.47 -0.09
N VAL A 218 -7.78 11.70 -1.17
CA VAL A 218 -6.93 10.54 -1.48
C VAL A 218 -5.98 10.91 -2.62
N TYR A 219 -4.72 10.51 -2.50
CA TYR A 219 -3.67 10.79 -3.48
C TYR A 219 -3.17 9.50 -4.11
N LEU A 220 -2.92 9.59 -5.41
CA LEU A 220 -2.34 8.53 -6.22
C LEU A 220 -1.13 9.07 -6.97
N ALA A 221 0.05 8.47 -6.78
CA ALA A 221 1.30 8.95 -7.36
C ALA A 221 2.10 7.83 -8.03
N GLY A 222 2.82 8.16 -9.09
CA GLY A 222 3.71 7.24 -9.79
C GLY A 222 3.02 5.99 -10.34
N GLY A 223 3.74 4.87 -10.32
CA GLY A 223 3.31 3.60 -10.89
C GLY A 223 3.71 3.45 -12.35
N ARG A 224 3.25 2.37 -12.98
CA ARG A 224 3.52 2.10 -14.39
C ARG A 224 2.25 1.69 -15.15
N HIS A 225 2.29 1.91 -16.45
CA HIS A 225 1.37 1.34 -17.41
C HIS A 225 2.11 0.28 -18.24
N TYR A 226 1.58 -0.93 -18.30
CA TYR A 226 2.07 -1.94 -19.25
C TYR A 226 1.48 -1.66 -20.63
N GLY A 227 2.34 -1.70 -21.67
CA GLY A 227 1.92 -1.68 -23.05
C GLY A 227 1.46 -3.07 -23.52
N ASP A 228 1.63 -3.36 -24.80
CA ASP A 228 1.23 -4.64 -25.40
C ASP A 228 2.02 -5.83 -24.85
N THR A 229 3.17 -5.59 -24.28
CA THR A 229 4.02 -6.59 -23.59
C THR A 229 4.45 -6.08 -22.22
N LEU A 230 4.95 -6.98 -21.35
CA LEU A 230 5.48 -6.61 -20.03
C LEU A 230 6.74 -5.74 -20.09
N THR A 231 7.39 -5.65 -21.24
CA THR A 231 8.60 -4.84 -21.46
C THR A 231 8.31 -3.48 -22.07
N THR A 232 7.10 -3.31 -22.64
CA THR A 232 6.64 -2.04 -23.21
C THR A 232 5.79 -1.28 -22.20
N GLY A 233 5.47 -0.02 -22.51
CA GLY A 233 4.72 0.86 -21.63
C GLY A 233 5.61 1.97 -21.05
N PHE A 234 5.11 2.63 -20.02
CA PHE A 234 5.77 3.80 -19.43
C PHE A 234 5.52 3.88 -17.93
N PHE A 235 6.37 4.61 -17.24
CA PHE A 235 6.20 4.93 -15.84
C PHE A 235 5.57 6.32 -15.69
N TYR A 236 4.98 6.56 -14.54
CA TYR A 236 4.34 7.84 -14.22
C TYR A 236 5.18 8.65 -13.24
N SER A 237 5.22 9.96 -13.48
CA SER A 237 5.58 10.97 -12.46
C SER A 237 4.35 11.66 -11.89
N SER A 238 3.20 11.54 -12.53
CA SER A 238 1.99 12.30 -12.20
C SER A 238 1.44 11.97 -10.83
N ILE A 239 0.92 13.02 -10.16
CA ILE A 239 0.17 12.95 -8.92
C ILE A 239 -1.26 13.35 -9.22
N GLN A 240 -2.21 12.50 -8.80
CA GLN A 240 -3.64 12.78 -8.90
C GLN A 240 -4.23 12.85 -7.50
N ARG A 241 -5.24 13.67 -7.33
CA ARG A 241 -6.03 13.85 -6.11
C ARG A 241 -7.47 13.45 -6.36
N TYR A 242 -8.04 12.64 -5.47
CA TYR A 242 -9.45 12.27 -5.46
C TYR A 242 -10.17 12.97 -4.32
N ASP A 243 -11.27 13.62 -4.64
CA ASP A 243 -12.20 14.21 -3.67
C ASP A 243 -13.35 13.23 -3.39
N PRO A 244 -13.43 12.63 -2.20
CA PRO A 244 -14.52 11.74 -1.83
C PRO A 244 -15.89 12.39 -1.80
N SER A 245 -15.97 13.71 -1.59
CA SER A 245 -17.24 14.43 -1.47
C SER A 245 -17.91 14.66 -2.83
N THR A 246 -17.11 14.87 -3.87
CA THR A 246 -17.57 15.13 -5.24
C THR A 246 -17.44 13.94 -6.17
N ASN A 247 -16.74 12.88 -5.72
CA ASN A 247 -16.37 11.72 -6.55
C ASN A 247 -15.61 12.13 -7.83
N GLN A 248 -14.66 13.06 -7.70
CA GLN A 248 -13.88 13.59 -8.83
C GLN A 248 -12.38 13.44 -8.60
N TRP A 249 -11.65 13.28 -9.72
CA TRP A 249 -10.21 13.27 -9.76
C TRP A 249 -9.67 14.52 -10.44
N GLU A 250 -8.50 14.99 -10.00
CA GLU A 250 -7.75 16.06 -10.65
C GLU A 250 -6.25 15.76 -10.66
N TYR A 251 -5.55 16.30 -11.65
CA TYR A 251 -4.08 16.32 -11.65
C TYR A 251 -3.60 17.50 -10.81
N ILE A 252 -2.68 17.23 -9.88
CA ILE A 252 -2.13 18.28 -9.01
C ILE A 252 -0.64 18.55 -9.26
N GLY A 253 0.04 17.74 -10.09
CA GLY A 253 1.43 17.93 -10.43
C GLY A 253 2.16 16.66 -10.79
N ASN A 254 3.48 16.75 -10.82
CA ASN A 254 4.38 15.66 -11.13
C ASN A 254 5.52 15.57 -10.11
N MET A 255 5.97 14.36 -9.85
CA MET A 255 7.26 14.09 -9.22
C MET A 255 8.39 14.49 -10.20
N PRO A 256 9.58 14.81 -9.71
CA PRO A 256 10.71 15.14 -10.59
C PRO A 256 11.29 13.94 -11.35
N TYR A 257 10.77 12.76 -11.12
CA TYR A 257 11.14 11.50 -11.80
C TYR A 257 9.94 10.56 -11.92
N GLU A 258 10.05 9.62 -12.84
CA GLU A 258 9.06 8.55 -13.05
C GLU A 258 9.50 7.28 -12.30
N ALA A 259 8.61 6.70 -11.50
CA ALA A 259 8.92 5.47 -10.77
C ALA A 259 7.66 4.66 -10.44
N GLU A 260 7.85 3.36 -10.27
CA GLU A 260 6.89 2.46 -9.66
C GLU A 260 7.29 2.13 -8.21
N ASN A 261 6.38 1.53 -7.44
CA ASN A 261 6.62 1.14 -6.06
C ASN A 261 7.11 2.30 -5.17
N MET A 262 6.69 3.50 -5.50
CA MET A 262 6.92 4.71 -4.70
C MET A 262 6.21 4.59 -3.35
N VAL A 263 6.52 5.50 -2.47
CA VAL A 263 5.84 5.69 -1.19
C VAL A 263 5.01 6.94 -1.26
N ALA A 264 3.82 6.89 -0.72
CA ALA A 264 3.00 8.05 -0.43
C ALA A 264 2.41 7.94 0.97
N ILE A 265 2.58 8.96 1.79
CA ILE A 265 2.06 9.03 3.16
C ILE A 265 1.45 10.40 3.40
N GLY A 266 0.23 10.42 3.92
CA GLY A 266 -0.42 11.63 4.39
C GLY A 266 -0.30 11.78 5.90
N ILE A 267 0.04 12.98 6.36
CA ILE A 267 -0.01 13.38 7.77
C ILE A 267 -0.73 14.72 7.84
N LYS A 268 -1.95 14.72 8.35
CA LYS A 268 -2.82 15.90 8.35
C LYS A 268 -3.00 16.40 6.91
N LYS A 269 -2.59 17.65 6.63
CA LYS A 269 -2.62 18.28 5.30
C LYS A 269 -1.28 18.20 4.55
N GLN A 270 -0.35 17.39 5.02
CA GLN A 270 0.96 17.22 4.39
C GLN A 270 1.05 15.88 3.70
N LEU A 271 1.52 15.89 2.48
CA LEU A 271 1.75 14.72 1.66
C LEU A 271 3.24 14.50 1.50
N PHE A 272 3.71 13.30 1.80
CA PHE A 272 5.08 12.86 1.60
C PHE A 272 5.09 11.80 0.49
N ILE A 273 5.81 12.05 -0.60
CA ILE A 273 5.90 11.14 -1.75
C ILE A 273 7.36 11.01 -2.19
N GLY A 274 7.76 9.83 -2.58
CA GLY A 274 9.08 9.61 -3.14
C GLY A 274 9.52 8.16 -3.18
N LEU A 275 10.84 7.95 -3.16
CA LEU A 275 11.46 6.64 -3.25
C LEU A 275 10.98 5.86 -4.50
N GLY A 276 10.92 4.53 -4.43
CA GLY A 276 10.49 3.70 -5.56
C GLY A 276 11.62 3.33 -6.49
N GLU A 277 11.27 2.73 -7.61
CA GLU A 277 12.21 2.20 -8.60
C GLU A 277 11.92 2.80 -9.97
N THR A 278 12.91 3.39 -10.60
CA THR A 278 12.82 3.96 -11.94
C THR A 278 12.89 2.86 -13.01
N ARG A 279 12.60 3.22 -14.26
CA ARG A 279 12.56 2.27 -15.38
C ARG A 279 13.90 1.55 -15.63
N ASP A 280 15.02 2.20 -15.33
CA ASP A 280 16.37 1.65 -15.43
C ASP A 280 16.82 0.84 -14.19
N GLY A 281 15.89 0.61 -13.24
CA GLY A 281 16.12 -0.22 -12.06
C GLY A 281 16.80 0.51 -10.90
N VAL A 282 16.90 1.82 -10.96
CA VAL A 282 17.50 2.61 -9.87
C VAL A 282 16.48 2.80 -8.74
N ILE A 283 16.85 2.37 -7.54
CA ILE A 283 16.06 2.63 -6.33
C ILE A 283 16.38 4.03 -5.84
N GLN A 284 15.36 4.86 -5.76
CA GLN A 284 15.48 6.27 -5.36
C GLN A 284 15.58 6.41 -3.85
N ASP A 285 16.42 7.34 -3.40
CA ASP A 285 16.58 7.70 -1.98
C ASP A 285 15.85 8.99 -1.58
N LYS A 286 15.38 9.74 -2.56
CA LYS A 286 14.73 11.03 -2.36
C LYS A 286 13.25 10.89 -2.13
N TRP A 287 12.73 11.72 -1.23
CA TRP A 287 11.32 11.97 -1.17
C TRP A 287 11.01 13.45 -0.87
N TYR A 288 9.78 13.84 -1.08
CA TYR A 288 9.35 15.21 -1.15
C TYR A 288 8.14 15.44 -0.27
N LYS A 289 8.13 16.58 0.38
CA LYS A 289 6.97 17.07 1.11
C LYS A 289 6.17 18.01 0.20
N ILE A 290 4.88 17.79 0.11
CA ILE A 290 3.92 18.61 -0.62
C ILE A 290 2.89 19.08 0.41
N GLU A 291 2.62 20.37 0.46
CA GLU A 291 1.58 20.94 1.31
C GLU A 291 0.33 21.17 0.48
N GLU A 292 -0.83 20.78 1.02
CA GLU A 292 -2.12 21.10 0.41
C GLU A 292 -2.32 22.62 0.42
N GLN A 293 -2.65 23.16 -0.75
CA GLN A 293 -3.04 24.56 -0.92
C GLN A 293 -4.53 24.72 -0.71
#